data_534d6982d8c00d9e3e022c4869f9a8d7
#
_entry.id   534d6982d8c00d9e3e022c4869f9a8d7
#
_cell.length_a   1.000
_cell.length_b   1.000
_cell.length_c   1.000
_cell.angle_alpha   90.00
_cell.angle_beta   90.00
_cell.angle_gamma   90.00
#
_symmetry.space_group_name_H-M   'P 1'
#
loop_
_entity.id
_entity.type
_entity.pdbx_description
1 polymer ?
#
loop_
_entity_poly.entity_id
_entity_poly.type
_entity_poly.pdbx_seq_one_letter_code
_entity_poly.pdbx_strand_id
1 'polypeptide(L)'
;MRYREVIRAPLWLLAIIYFFMLTLVISIWSALGDNAGLIALAAVSAAIVWLYIATSLTIEVNDKELRVGKAHIQLGFIGQCVDLDAQAIRQARTRDADPQAFLAIRFWATKGVKIAINDTRDQTPYWLISSNRGAELIKAVKN
;
A
#
# COMPACT_ATOMS: atom_id res chain seq x y z
N MET A 1 -1.20 -10.64 18.71
CA MET A 1 -1.30 -9.58 17.69
C MET A 1 -1.57 -8.26 18.41
N ARG A 2 -0.63 -7.32 18.33
CA ARG A 2 -0.73 -6.03 19.04
C ARG A 2 -1.40 -4.95 18.19
N TYR A 3 -1.24 -5.05 16.87
CA TYR A 3 -1.75 -4.04 15.94
C TYR A 3 -2.00 -4.67 14.56
N ARG A 4 -3.08 -4.26 13.93
CA ARG A 4 -3.37 -4.62 12.54
C ARG A 4 -4.04 -3.47 11.82
N GLU A 5 -3.52 -3.11 10.67
CA GLU A 5 -4.08 -2.14 9.76
C GLU A 5 -4.07 -2.68 8.34
N VAL A 6 -5.16 -2.45 7.60
CA VAL A 6 -5.22 -2.79 6.17
C VAL A 6 -5.54 -1.52 5.39
N ILE A 7 -4.60 -1.11 4.54
CA ILE A 7 -4.77 0.04 3.66
C ILE A 7 -5.27 -0.47 2.31
N ARG A 8 -6.47 -0.06 1.95
CA ARG A 8 -7.12 -0.45 0.70
C ARG A 8 -7.30 0.74 -0.22
N ALA A 9 -7.39 0.48 -1.52
CA ALA A 9 -7.69 1.51 -2.50
C ALA A 9 -9.07 2.13 -2.22
N PRO A 10 -9.21 3.46 -2.34
CA PRO A 10 -10.50 4.12 -2.12
C PRO A 10 -11.48 3.75 -3.23
N LEU A 11 -12.76 3.62 -2.87
CA LEU A 11 -13.81 3.23 -3.82
C LEU A 11 -13.98 4.24 -4.96
N TRP A 12 -13.76 5.53 -4.71
CA TRP A 12 -13.85 6.57 -5.75
C TRP A 12 -12.81 6.36 -6.86
N LEU A 13 -11.58 5.95 -6.50
CA LEU A 13 -10.52 5.65 -7.45
C LEU A 13 -10.87 4.45 -8.31
N LEU A 14 -11.37 3.38 -7.69
CA LEU A 14 -11.82 2.18 -8.39
C LEU A 14 -13.01 2.49 -9.31
N ALA A 15 -13.92 3.33 -8.87
CA ALA A 15 -15.06 3.77 -9.68
C ALA A 15 -14.62 4.52 -10.94
N ILE A 16 -13.63 5.40 -10.85
CA ILE A 16 -13.07 6.11 -12.00
C ILE A 16 -12.39 5.13 -12.96
N ILE A 17 -11.57 4.23 -12.47
CA ILE A 17 -10.90 3.22 -13.29
C ILE A 17 -11.95 2.35 -14.01
N TYR A 18 -12.97 1.88 -13.26
CA TYR A 18 -14.04 1.07 -13.83
C TYR A 18 -14.81 1.81 -14.90
N PHE A 19 -15.11 3.10 -14.69
CA PHE A 19 -15.78 3.95 -15.68
C PHE A 19 -15.00 4.00 -17.00
N PHE A 20 -13.69 4.23 -16.95
CA PHE A 20 -12.86 4.22 -18.15
C PHE A 20 -12.79 2.84 -18.81
N MET A 21 -12.74 1.76 -18.01
CA MET A 21 -12.75 0.40 -18.53
C MET A 21 -14.09 0.06 -19.20
N LEU A 22 -15.21 0.59 -18.71
CA LEU A 22 -16.52 0.41 -19.35
C LEU A 22 -16.59 1.05 -20.74
N THR A 23 -15.90 2.15 -20.98
CA THR A 23 -15.82 2.73 -22.35
C THR A 23 -15.15 1.77 -23.32
N LEU A 24 -14.11 1.06 -22.88
CA LEU A 24 -13.47 0.01 -23.65
C LEU A 24 -14.42 -1.16 -23.91
N VAL A 25 -15.18 -1.59 -22.90
CA VAL A 25 -16.18 -2.65 -23.04
C VAL A 25 -17.24 -2.27 -24.09
N ILE A 26 -17.75 -1.05 -24.06
CA ILE A 26 -18.72 -0.56 -25.04
C ILE A 26 -18.15 -0.57 -26.46
N SER A 27 -16.88 -0.20 -26.60
CA SER A 27 -16.18 -0.23 -27.90
C SER A 27 -16.07 -1.66 -28.44
N ILE A 28 -15.70 -2.61 -27.59
CA ILE A 28 -15.63 -4.04 -27.97
C ILE A 28 -17.02 -4.56 -28.34
N TRP A 29 -18.03 -4.22 -27.54
CA TRP A 29 -19.41 -4.62 -27.77
C TRP A 29 -19.92 -4.16 -29.13
N SER A 30 -19.69 -2.89 -29.44
CA SER A 30 -20.09 -2.31 -30.73
C SER A 30 -19.37 -2.95 -31.94
N ALA A 31 -18.11 -3.32 -31.76
CA ALA A 31 -17.29 -3.87 -32.84
C ALA A 31 -17.45 -5.38 -33.07
N LEU A 32 -17.62 -6.16 -31.98
CA LEU A 32 -17.54 -7.62 -32.00
C LEU A 32 -18.83 -8.33 -31.58
N GLY A 33 -19.85 -7.58 -31.16
CA GLY A 33 -21.17 -8.11 -30.81
C GLY A 33 -21.34 -8.51 -29.34
N ASP A 34 -22.51 -9.07 -29.03
CA ASP A 34 -22.96 -9.30 -27.65
C ASP A 34 -22.10 -10.27 -26.86
N ASN A 35 -21.66 -11.36 -27.47
CA ASN A 35 -20.82 -12.35 -26.77
C ASN A 35 -19.48 -11.76 -26.33
N ALA A 36 -18.82 -11.04 -27.23
CA ALA A 36 -17.56 -10.39 -26.95
C ALA A 36 -17.72 -9.26 -25.89
N GLY A 37 -18.79 -8.50 -25.97
CA GLY A 37 -19.13 -7.44 -25.00
C GLY A 37 -19.37 -7.99 -23.61
N LEU A 38 -20.12 -9.07 -23.47
CA LEU A 38 -20.35 -9.73 -22.16
C LEU A 38 -19.08 -10.33 -21.55
N ILE A 39 -18.25 -10.95 -22.37
CA ILE A 39 -16.95 -11.50 -21.92
C ILE A 39 -16.04 -10.36 -21.45
N ALA A 40 -15.97 -9.26 -22.21
CA ALA A 40 -15.18 -8.09 -21.83
C ALA A 40 -15.68 -7.47 -20.52
N LEU A 41 -16.99 -7.35 -20.32
CA LEU A 41 -17.59 -6.82 -19.10
C LEU A 41 -17.23 -7.71 -17.90
N ALA A 42 -17.35 -9.02 -18.04
CA ALA A 42 -16.99 -9.97 -16.97
C ALA A 42 -15.49 -9.90 -16.64
N ALA A 43 -14.62 -9.82 -17.64
CA ALA A 43 -13.18 -9.72 -17.47
C ALA A 43 -12.77 -8.42 -16.75
N VAL A 44 -13.33 -7.29 -17.15
CA VAL A 44 -13.06 -5.98 -16.51
C VAL A 44 -13.56 -5.97 -15.07
N SER A 45 -14.74 -6.48 -14.80
CA SER A 45 -15.29 -6.56 -13.45
C SER A 45 -14.43 -7.44 -12.53
N ALA A 46 -13.99 -8.60 -13.02
CA ALA A 46 -13.07 -9.47 -12.29
C ALA A 46 -11.70 -8.80 -12.05
N ALA A 47 -11.19 -8.08 -13.04
CA ALA A 47 -9.92 -7.34 -12.92
C ALA A 47 -10.00 -6.24 -11.85
N ILE A 48 -11.09 -5.51 -11.73
CA ILE A 48 -11.29 -4.49 -10.69
C ILE A 48 -11.31 -5.12 -9.29
N VAL A 49 -12.01 -6.22 -9.10
CA VAL A 49 -12.01 -6.95 -7.82
C VAL A 49 -10.61 -7.46 -7.48
N TRP A 50 -9.92 -8.02 -8.44
CA TRP A 50 -8.54 -8.46 -8.26
C TRP A 50 -7.61 -7.30 -7.90
N LEU A 51 -7.73 -6.16 -8.59
CA LEU A 51 -6.95 -4.96 -8.32
C LEU A 51 -7.18 -4.45 -6.89
N TYR A 52 -8.42 -4.44 -6.43
CA TYR A 52 -8.78 -4.04 -5.07
C TYR A 52 -8.09 -4.92 -4.02
N ILE A 53 -8.06 -6.22 -4.23
CA ILE A 53 -7.42 -7.16 -3.31
C ILE A 53 -5.90 -7.06 -3.41
N ALA A 54 -5.35 -7.03 -4.64
CA ALA A 54 -3.91 -7.05 -4.88
C ALA A 54 -3.20 -5.78 -4.41
N THR A 55 -3.88 -4.63 -4.42
CA THR A 55 -3.31 -3.36 -3.98
C THR A 55 -3.46 -3.09 -2.49
N SER A 56 -4.15 -3.95 -1.75
CA SER A 56 -4.26 -3.82 -0.30
C SER A 56 -2.88 -4.01 0.36
N LEU A 57 -2.59 -3.17 1.35
CA LEU A 57 -1.38 -3.27 2.15
C LEU A 57 -1.77 -3.62 3.58
N THR A 58 -1.34 -4.78 4.05
CA THR A 58 -1.56 -5.22 5.42
C THR A 58 -0.34 -4.93 6.27
N ILE A 59 -0.53 -4.27 7.40
CA ILE A 59 0.47 -3.97 8.41
C ILE A 59 0.07 -4.69 9.69
N GLU A 60 0.96 -5.52 10.21
CA GLU A 60 0.72 -6.30 11.42
C GLU A 60 1.91 -6.19 12.37
N VAL A 61 1.64 -5.97 13.64
CA VAL A 61 2.65 -6.00 14.71
C VAL A 61 2.32 -7.14 15.66
N ASN A 62 3.22 -8.09 15.75
CA ASN A 62 3.19 -9.18 16.71
C ASN A 62 4.17 -8.90 17.86
N ASP A 63 4.26 -9.82 18.81
CA ASP A 63 5.18 -9.70 19.97
C ASP A 63 6.65 -9.75 19.58
N LYS A 64 6.98 -10.23 18.38
CA LYS A 64 8.37 -10.48 17.94
C LYS A 64 8.74 -9.71 16.67
N GLU A 65 7.78 -9.42 15.80
CA GLU A 65 8.04 -8.87 14.47
C GLU A 65 6.99 -7.84 14.01
N LEU A 66 7.45 -6.92 13.18
CA LEU A 66 6.63 -6.07 12.33
C LEU A 66 6.55 -6.70 10.94
N ARG A 67 5.34 -6.89 10.45
CA ARG A 67 5.08 -7.42 9.11
C ARG A 67 4.34 -6.38 8.27
N VAL A 68 4.86 -6.12 7.08
CA VAL A 68 4.27 -5.17 6.14
C VAL A 68 4.17 -5.83 4.78
N GLY A 69 2.96 -6.24 4.40
CA GLY A 69 2.74 -7.03 3.20
C GLY A 69 3.51 -8.36 3.26
N LYS A 70 4.47 -8.53 2.37
CA LYS A 70 5.33 -9.73 2.32
C LYS A 70 6.63 -9.57 3.12
N ALA A 71 7.00 -8.36 3.48
CA ALA A 71 8.21 -8.08 4.24
C ALA A 71 7.96 -8.18 5.74
N HIS A 72 8.97 -8.58 6.48
CA HIS A 72 8.92 -8.67 7.93
C HIS A 72 10.28 -8.32 8.55
N ILE A 73 10.26 -7.76 9.74
CA ILE A 73 11.45 -7.45 10.52
C ILE A 73 11.19 -7.70 12.01
N GLN A 74 12.19 -8.22 12.71
CA GLN A 74 12.11 -8.40 14.16
C GLN A 74 12.13 -7.03 14.86
N LEU A 75 11.32 -6.87 15.90
CA LEU A 75 11.19 -5.61 16.64
C LEU A 75 12.52 -5.14 17.25
N GLY A 76 13.43 -6.07 17.55
CA GLY A 76 14.76 -5.76 18.09
C GLY A 76 15.68 -4.99 17.13
N PHE A 77 15.41 -5.01 15.84
CA PHE A 77 16.17 -4.28 14.83
C PHE A 77 15.55 -2.93 14.44
N ILE A 78 14.44 -2.58 15.06
CA ILE A 78 13.75 -1.31 14.79
C ILE A 78 14.37 -0.22 15.65
N GLY A 79 14.80 0.86 14.99
CA GLY A 79 15.34 2.05 15.64
C GLY A 79 14.27 3.13 15.84
N GLN A 80 14.62 4.35 15.48
CA GLN A 80 13.74 5.50 15.63
C GLN A 80 12.55 5.41 14.68
N CYS A 81 11.35 5.65 15.20
CA CYS A 81 10.11 5.73 14.43
C CYS A 81 9.60 7.18 14.42
N VAL A 82 9.23 7.68 13.26
CA VAL A 82 8.72 9.04 13.06
C VAL A 82 7.38 8.98 12.33
N ASP A 83 6.35 9.61 12.90
CA ASP A 83 5.07 9.79 12.23
C ASP A 83 5.17 10.92 11.21
N LEU A 84 4.78 10.66 9.97
CA LEU A 84 4.88 11.59 8.86
C LEU A 84 3.50 12.07 8.42
N ASP A 85 3.33 13.39 8.34
CA ASP A 85 2.17 14.00 7.72
C ASP A 85 2.25 13.96 6.18
N ALA A 86 1.24 14.50 5.50
CA ALA A 86 1.16 14.50 4.04
C ALA A 86 2.35 15.21 3.38
N GLN A 87 2.84 16.30 3.96
CA GLN A 87 3.99 17.04 3.44
C GLN A 87 5.28 16.28 3.67
N ALA A 88 5.48 15.74 4.88
CA ALA A 88 6.69 15.01 5.24
C ALA A 88 6.86 13.72 4.43
N ILE A 89 5.77 12.98 4.19
CA ILE A 89 5.83 11.76 3.36
C ILE A 89 6.11 12.08 1.89
N ARG A 90 5.59 13.20 1.39
CA ARG A 90 5.88 13.68 0.04
C ARG A 90 7.36 14.03 -0.12
N GLN A 91 7.95 14.73 0.84
CA GLN A 91 9.39 15.02 0.85
C GLN A 91 10.23 13.75 0.92
N ALA A 92 9.88 12.80 1.77
CA ALA A 92 10.58 11.53 1.90
C ALA A 92 10.56 10.69 0.62
N ARG A 93 9.51 10.83 -0.19
CA ARG A 93 9.37 10.13 -1.48
C ARG A 93 10.11 10.81 -2.63
N THR A 94 10.40 12.10 -2.53
CA THR A 94 10.97 12.90 -3.62
C THR A 94 12.36 13.41 -3.27
N ARG A 95 12.43 14.48 -2.48
CA ARG A 95 13.68 15.19 -2.17
C ARG A 95 14.65 14.37 -1.34
N ASP A 96 14.15 13.64 -0.34
CA ASP A 96 14.95 12.84 0.60
C ASP A 96 14.89 11.34 0.27
N ALA A 97 14.52 10.97 -0.96
CA ALA A 97 14.39 9.58 -1.37
C ALA A 97 15.74 8.86 -1.35
N ASP A 98 15.81 7.73 -0.65
CA ASP A 98 16.95 6.84 -0.63
C ASP A 98 16.64 5.58 -1.44
N PRO A 99 17.42 5.26 -2.48
CA PRO A 99 17.16 4.06 -3.29
C PRO A 99 17.28 2.74 -2.51
N GLN A 100 17.99 2.73 -1.39
CA GLN A 100 18.14 1.55 -0.54
C GLN A 100 17.02 1.39 0.49
N ALA A 101 16.17 2.39 0.67
CA ALA A 101 15.04 2.32 1.60
C ALA A 101 13.95 1.38 1.09
N PHE A 102 13.32 0.65 2.02
CA PHE A 102 12.14 -0.14 1.71
C PHE A 102 10.90 0.75 1.69
N LEU A 103 10.18 0.73 0.58
CA LEU A 103 9.00 1.56 0.38
C LEU A 103 7.74 0.69 0.32
N ALA A 104 6.90 0.79 1.34
CA ALA A 104 5.56 0.20 1.37
C ALA A 104 4.51 1.32 1.36
N ILE A 105 4.49 2.08 0.25
CA ILE A 105 3.68 3.29 0.10
C ILE A 105 2.54 3.02 -0.88
N ARG A 106 1.37 3.59 -0.55
CA ARG A 106 0.24 3.69 -1.47
C ARG A 106 -0.05 5.16 -1.75
N PHE A 107 -0.15 5.53 -3.03
CA PHE A 107 -0.29 6.93 -3.42
C PHE A 107 -1.59 7.59 -2.92
N TRP A 108 -2.62 6.81 -2.63
CA TRP A 108 -3.87 7.30 -2.05
C TRP A 108 -3.84 7.45 -0.52
N ALA A 109 -2.82 6.93 0.14
CA ALA A 109 -2.59 7.13 1.56
C ALA A 109 -1.65 8.33 1.75
N THR A 110 -2.14 9.39 2.35
CA THR A 110 -1.41 10.66 2.47
C THR A 110 -0.48 10.72 3.67
N LYS A 111 -0.63 9.82 4.64
CA LYS A 111 0.17 9.76 5.86
C LYS A 111 0.99 8.49 5.91
N GLY A 112 2.03 8.48 6.72
CA GLY A 112 2.87 7.31 6.89
C GLY A 112 3.81 7.38 8.07
N VAL A 113 4.64 6.36 8.21
CA VAL A 113 5.62 6.22 9.27
C VAL A 113 6.98 5.87 8.66
N LYS A 114 8.01 6.55 9.12
CA LYS A 114 9.41 6.24 8.82
C LYS A 114 10.00 5.46 9.98
N ILE A 115 10.49 4.26 9.73
CA ILE A 115 11.07 3.37 10.72
C ILE A 115 12.53 3.12 10.36
N ALA A 116 13.45 3.60 11.20
CA ALA A 116 14.87 3.36 11.03
C ALA A 116 15.20 1.88 11.34
N ILE A 117 16.09 1.29 10.55
CA ILE A 117 16.52 -0.10 10.69
C ILE A 117 17.95 -0.14 11.26
N ASN A 118 18.13 -0.88 12.35
CA ASN A 118 19.41 -1.04 13.05
C ASN A 118 19.96 -2.45 12.90
N ASP A 119 19.73 -3.13 11.79
CA ASP A 119 20.32 -4.43 11.49
C ASP A 119 21.59 -4.24 10.66
N THR A 120 22.74 -4.59 11.22
CA THR A 120 24.05 -4.50 10.53
C THR A 120 24.18 -5.44 9.32
N ARG A 121 23.32 -6.45 9.23
CA ARG A 121 23.31 -7.42 8.12
C ARG A 121 22.44 -6.94 6.96
N ASP A 122 21.60 -5.95 7.18
CA ASP A 122 20.69 -5.37 6.17
C ASP A 122 21.17 -3.98 5.80
N GLN A 123 21.37 -3.75 4.50
CA GLN A 123 21.77 -2.45 3.97
C GLN A 123 20.62 -1.43 3.91
N THR A 124 19.39 -1.87 4.18
CA THR A 124 18.21 -1.01 4.19
C THR A 124 18.29 0.00 5.33
N PRO A 125 18.35 1.33 5.07
CA PRO A 125 18.52 2.33 6.12
C PRO A 125 17.24 2.56 6.92
N TYR A 126 16.08 2.51 6.26
CA TYR A 126 14.77 2.70 6.88
C TYR A 126 13.65 2.09 6.05
N TRP A 127 12.51 1.89 6.70
CA TRP A 127 11.25 1.55 6.05
C TRP A 127 10.33 2.77 6.04
N LEU A 128 9.74 3.07 4.88
CA LEU A 128 8.72 4.10 4.72
C LEU A 128 7.39 3.42 4.41
N ILE A 129 6.46 3.50 5.35
CA ILE A 129 5.22 2.74 5.34
C ILE A 129 4.03 3.69 5.33
N SER A 130 3.09 3.52 4.40
CA SER A 130 1.81 4.21 4.46
C SER A 130 0.98 3.73 5.66
N SER A 131 0.48 4.64 6.45
CA SER A 131 -0.41 4.34 7.59
C SER A 131 -1.33 5.52 7.88
N ASN A 132 -2.59 5.23 8.13
CA ASN A 132 -3.56 6.23 8.57
C ASN A 132 -3.54 6.43 10.09
N ARG A 133 -2.90 5.51 10.83
CA ARG A 133 -2.81 5.49 12.28
C ARG A 133 -1.37 5.36 12.76
N GLY A 134 -0.51 6.24 12.23
CA GLY A 134 0.95 6.19 12.46
C GLY A 134 1.33 6.19 13.94
N ALA A 135 0.69 7.03 14.76
CA ALA A 135 0.96 7.08 16.19
C ALA A 135 0.65 5.76 16.92
N GLU A 136 -0.45 5.10 16.56
CA GLU A 136 -0.81 3.79 17.10
C GLU A 136 0.17 2.71 16.66
N LEU A 137 0.60 2.75 15.39
CA LEU A 137 1.60 1.83 14.86
C LEU A 137 2.93 1.97 15.60
N ILE A 138 3.41 3.19 15.80
CA ILE A 138 4.65 3.49 16.55
C ILE A 138 4.55 2.96 17.99
N LYS A 139 3.41 3.20 18.65
CA LYS A 139 3.17 2.71 20.00
C LYS A 139 3.21 1.17 20.07
N ALA A 140 2.60 0.50 19.09
CA ALA A 140 2.58 -0.97 19.04
C ALA A 140 3.97 -1.57 18.78
N VAL A 141 4.81 -0.87 18.02
CA VAL A 141 6.20 -1.31 17.73
C VAL A 141 7.12 -1.11 18.93
N LYS A 142 6.91 -0.04 19.73
CA LYS A 142 7.77 0.30 20.88
C LYS A 142 7.38 -0.39 22.19
N ASN A 143 6.20 -0.93 22.29
CA ASN A 143 5.73 -1.69 23.46
C ASN A 143 6.03 -3.18 23.31
#